data_22392362758b3a7b8493387d87f527a0
#
_entry.id   22392362758b3a7b8493387d87f527a0
#
_cell.length_a   1.000
_cell.length_b   1.000
_cell.length_c   1.000
_cell.angle_alpha   90.00
_cell.angle_beta   90.00
_cell.angle_gamma   90.00
#
_symmetry.space_group_name_H-M   'P 1'
#
loop_
_entity.id
_entity.type
_entity.pdbx_description
1 polymer ?
#
loop_
_entity_poly.entity_id
_entity_poly.type
_entity_poly.pdbx_seq_one_letter_code
_entity_poly.pdbx_strand_id
1 'polypeptide(L)'
;MTLDLSQPHVIDLPDEAATTALGAAIAPHLRRGDVVYLTGTLGMGKSTLARGLVRALTRPDQDVPSPTFTLVQSYDAPGFELLHLDLYRLEDPEETRELGLDEALNDGVLLIEWPDRLGHLGFDARLDIVLEQADNTNSPEGGGRIARLTPQGKFRDT
;
A
#
# COMPACT_ATOMS: atom_id res chain seq x y z
N MET A 1 14.16 8.77 -9.40
CA MET A 1 13.09 8.04 -10.10
C MET A 1 11.85 8.91 -10.17
N THR A 2 11.35 9.12 -11.35
CA THR A 2 10.10 9.84 -11.54
C THR A 2 8.96 8.83 -11.70
N LEU A 3 8.00 8.88 -10.80
CA LEU A 3 6.83 8.01 -10.86
C LEU A 3 5.64 8.78 -11.42
N ASP A 4 4.95 8.17 -12.35
CA ASP A 4 3.65 8.66 -12.82
C ASP A 4 2.62 7.58 -12.47
N LEU A 5 1.85 7.81 -11.41
CA LEU A 5 0.90 6.82 -10.93
C LEU A 5 -0.31 6.65 -11.84
N SER A 6 -0.41 7.45 -12.92
CA SER A 6 -1.45 7.26 -13.93
C SER A 6 -1.07 6.18 -14.95
N GLN A 7 0.15 5.64 -14.88
CA GLN A 7 0.66 4.64 -15.80
C GLN A 7 1.09 3.39 -15.05
N PRO A 8 1.02 2.21 -15.71
CA PRO A 8 1.57 0.99 -15.10
C PRO A 8 3.08 1.04 -14.99
N HIS A 9 3.61 0.46 -13.92
CA HIS A 9 5.06 0.34 -13.71
C HIS A 9 5.42 -1.05 -13.24
N VAL A 10 6.58 -1.54 -13.69
CA VAL A 10 7.21 -2.74 -13.16
C VAL A 10 8.58 -2.34 -12.65
N ILE A 11 8.83 -2.55 -11.37
CA ILE A 11 10.01 -2.04 -10.69
C ILE A 11 10.75 -3.18 -10.00
N ASP A 12 12.04 -3.31 -10.30
CA ASP A 12 12.90 -4.29 -9.64
C ASP A 12 13.28 -3.79 -8.25
N LEU A 13 13.14 -4.67 -7.27
CA LEU A 13 13.48 -4.39 -5.88
C LEU A 13 14.52 -5.41 -5.43
N PRO A 14 15.80 -5.14 -5.67
CA PRO A 14 16.86 -6.13 -5.39
C PRO A 14 17.06 -6.42 -3.91
N ASP A 15 16.67 -5.49 -3.03
CA ASP A 15 16.86 -5.63 -1.60
C ASP A 15 15.79 -4.89 -0.81
N GLU A 16 15.85 -4.99 0.51
CA GLU A 16 14.90 -4.33 1.39
C GLU A 16 14.97 -2.82 1.29
N ALA A 17 16.18 -2.27 1.10
CA ALA A 17 16.34 -0.83 0.95
C ALA A 17 15.60 -0.30 -0.27
N ALA A 18 15.60 -1.06 -1.38
CA ALA A 18 14.86 -0.69 -2.57
C ALA A 18 13.35 -0.70 -2.33
N THR A 19 12.84 -1.66 -1.56
CA THR A 19 11.43 -1.72 -1.22
C THR A 19 11.02 -0.53 -0.35
N THR A 20 11.83 -0.19 0.64
CA THR A 20 11.61 1.00 1.47
C THR A 20 11.60 2.26 0.60
N ALA A 21 12.56 2.38 -0.32
CA ALA A 21 12.68 3.53 -1.21
C ALA A 21 11.47 3.66 -2.13
N LEU A 22 10.90 2.54 -2.59
CA LEU A 22 9.70 2.59 -3.41
C LEU A 22 8.52 3.17 -2.63
N GLY A 23 8.32 2.74 -1.38
CA GLY A 23 7.28 3.30 -0.53
C GLY A 23 7.45 4.81 -0.38
N ALA A 24 8.67 5.26 -0.12
CA ALA A 24 8.97 6.68 0.00
C ALA A 24 8.74 7.44 -1.31
N ALA A 25 9.00 6.81 -2.46
CA ALA A 25 8.81 7.43 -3.77
C ALA A 25 7.32 7.58 -4.12
N ILE A 26 6.47 6.67 -3.66
CA ILE A 26 5.03 6.74 -3.89
C ILE A 26 4.39 7.85 -3.05
N ALA A 27 4.86 8.03 -1.83
CA ALA A 27 4.24 8.92 -0.84
C ALA A 27 3.95 10.34 -1.36
N PRO A 28 4.87 11.05 -2.03
CA PRO A 28 4.60 12.43 -2.49
C PRO A 28 3.50 12.53 -3.53
N HIS A 29 3.14 11.43 -4.17
CA HIS A 29 2.13 11.41 -5.23
C HIS A 29 0.72 11.15 -4.69
N LEU A 30 0.60 10.83 -3.41
CA LEU A 30 -0.70 10.53 -2.81
C LEU A 30 -1.46 11.80 -2.47
N ARG A 31 -2.77 11.74 -2.62
CA ARG A 31 -3.67 12.85 -2.31
C ARG A 31 -4.99 12.31 -1.78
N ARG A 32 -5.76 13.17 -1.12
CA ARG A 32 -7.05 12.79 -0.55
C ARG A 32 -7.90 12.03 -1.56
N GLY A 33 -8.56 10.99 -1.10
CA GLY A 33 -9.41 10.17 -1.92
C GLY A 33 -8.71 9.00 -2.58
N ASP A 34 -7.39 8.89 -2.43
CA ASP A 34 -6.66 7.78 -3.01
C ASP A 34 -6.84 6.51 -2.21
N VAL A 35 -6.98 5.40 -2.94
CA VAL A 35 -6.98 4.05 -2.36
C VAL A 35 -5.80 3.30 -2.96
N VAL A 36 -4.98 2.71 -2.10
CA VAL A 36 -3.83 1.90 -2.51
C VAL A 36 -4.04 0.50 -1.97
N TYR A 37 -4.08 -0.49 -2.86
CA TYR A 37 -4.11 -1.91 -2.50
C TYR A 37 -2.68 -2.43 -2.54
N LEU A 38 -2.27 -3.08 -1.45
CA LEU A 38 -0.94 -3.64 -1.33
C LEU A 38 -1.08 -5.15 -1.19
N THR A 39 -0.69 -5.88 -2.22
CA THR A 39 -0.89 -7.30 -2.34
C THR A 39 0.44 -8.02 -2.46
N GLY A 40 0.52 -9.19 -1.89
CA GLY A 40 1.69 -10.05 -1.92
C GLY A 40 1.54 -11.11 -0.85
N THR A 41 2.17 -12.26 -1.04
CA THR A 41 2.17 -13.30 -0.03
C THR A 41 2.98 -12.84 1.18
N LEU A 42 2.84 -13.57 2.29
CA LEU A 42 3.62 -13.27 3.49
C LEU A 42 5.11 -13.31 3.16
N GLY A 43 5.84 -12.34 3.67
CA GLY A 43 7.27 -12.26 3.45
C GLY A 43 7.71 -11.55 2.18
N MET A 44 6.78 -10.96 1.41
CA MET A 44 7.12 -10.28 0.15
C MET A 44 7.48 -8.81 0.32
N GLY A 45 7.52 -8.28 1.55
CA GLY A 45 7.98 -6.92 1.79
C GLY A 45 6.88 -5.89 1.92
N LYS A 46 5.62 -6.31 2.12
CA LYS A 46 4.50 -5.38 2.28
C LYS A 46 4.71 -4.44 3.46
N SER A 47 5.13 -4.98 4.60
CA SER A 47 5.39 -4.16 5.79
C SER A 47 6.54 -3.19 5.57
N THR A 48 7.56 -3.60 4.83
CA THR A 48 8.70 -2.76 4.52
C THR A 48 8.29 -1.58 3.62
N LEU A 49 7.49 -1.86 2.59
CA LEU A 49 7.00 -0.82 1.70
C LEU A 49 6.08 0.13 2.45
N ALA A 50 5.16 -0.40 3.24
CA ALA A 50 4.23 0.43 4.02
C ALA A 50 4.98 1.34 4.99
N ARG A 51 6.02 0.81 5.65
CA ARG A 51 6.83 1.61 6.57
C ARG A 51 7.53 2.76 5.85
N GLY A 52 8.10 2.48 4.67
CA GLY A 52 8.76 3.52 3.87
C GLY A 52 7.80 4.62 3.46
N LEU A 53 6.60 4.23 3.05
CA LEU A 53 5.55 5.16 2.65
C LEU A 53 5.08 6.02 3.83
N VAL A 54 4.77 5.40 4.96
CA VAL A 54 4.29 6.11 6.16
C VAL A 54 5.35 7.08 6.66
N ARG A 55 6.61 6.64 6.74
CA ARG A 55 7.70 7.50 7.23
C ARG A 55 7.97 8.69 6.32
N ALA A 56 7.81 8.50 5.00
CA ALA A 56 7.95 9.62 4.06
C ALA A 56 6.84 10.64 4.21
N LEU A 57 5.65 10.23 4.64
CA LEU A 57 4.53 11.13 4.89
C LEU A 57 4.56 11.77 6.27
N THR A 58 5.24 11.18 7.21
CA THR A 58 5.26 11.64 8.61
C THR A 58 6.66 12.10 9.00
N ARG A 59 7.49 11.18 9.49
CA ARG A 59 8.86 11.48 9.90
C ARG A 59 9.71 10.21 9.82
N PRO A 60 11.03 10.34 9.66
CA PRO A 60 11.90 9.17 9.48
C PRO A 60 11.87 8.16 10.63
N ASP A 61 11.57 8.60 11.84
CA ASP A 61 11.54 7.76 13.02
C ASP A 61 10.12 7.37 13.47
N GLN A 62 9.12 7.62 12.62
CA GLN A 62 7.74 7.25 12.93
C GLN A 62 7.65 5.75 13.20
N ASP A 63 7.06 5.39 14.33
CA ASP A 63 6.78 4.00 14.64
C ASP A 63 5.62 3.52 13.74
N VAL A 64 5.85 2.41 13.04
CA VAL A 64 4.86 1.87 12.08
C VAL A 64 4.63 0.40 12.43
N PRO A 65 3.81 0.11 13.47
CA PRO A 65 3.48 -1.27 13.80
C PRO A 65 2.57 -1.86 12.73
N SER A 66 2.69 -3.18 12.55
CA SER A 66 1.77 -3.88 11.66
C SER A 66 0.34 -3.82 12.22
N PRO A 67 -0.66 -3.44 11.41
CA PRO A 67 -2.05 -3.39 11.89
C PRO A 67 -2.75 -4.75 11.91
N THR A 68 -2.01 -5.86 11.87
CA THR A 68 -2.59 -7.21 11.80
C THR A 68 -3.58 -7.47 12.93
N PHE A 69 -3.31 -6.99 14.13
CA PHE A 69 -4.18 -7.23 15.29
C PHE A 69 -5.17 -6.10 15.53
N THR A 70 -4.90 -4.90 15.06
CA THR A 70 -5.75 -3.73 15.29
C THR A 70 -6.64 -3.40 14.11
N LEU A 71 -6.42 -4.05 12.97
CA LEU A 71 -7.03 -3.79 11.66
C LEU A 71 -6.63 -2.46 11.05
N VAL A 72 -6.58 -1.38 11.82
CA VAL A 72 -6.34 -0.03 11.30
C VAL A 72 -5.34 0.70 12.19
N GLN A 73 -4.38 1.36 11.55
CA GLN A 73 -3.52 2.36 12.17
C GLN A 73 -3.66 3.65 11.37
N SER A 74 -3.78 4.78 12.03
CA SER A 74 -3.91 6.06 11.34
C SER A 74 -2.71 6.95 11.61
N TYR A 75 -2.37 7.77 10.61
CA TYR A 75 -1.23 8.68 10.66
C TYR A 75 -1.64 10.03 10.07
N ASP A 76 -1.21 11.10 10.70
CA ASP A 76 -1.44 12.44 10.18
C ASP A 76 -0.34 12.78 9.17
N ALA A 77 -0.72 13.02 7.94
CA ALA A 77 0.18 13.45 6.87
C ALA A 77 -0.18 14.88 6.48
N PRO A 78 0.75 15.61 5.83
CA PRO A 78 0.41 16.95 5.35
C PRO A 78 -0.74 16.91 4.34
N GLY A 79 -1.86 17.49 4.73
CA GLY A 79 -3.03 17.63 3.87
C GLY A 79 -4.04 16.50 3.91
N PHE A 80 -3.75 15.39 4.57
CA PHE A 80 -4.70 14.28 4.69
C PHE A 80 -4.31 13.33 5.83
N GLU A 81 -5.25 12.46 6.19
CA GLU A 81 -5.00 11.37 7.13
C GLU A 81 -4.76 10.09 6.34
N LEU A 82 -3.73 9.34 6.70
CA LEU A 82 -3.46 8.04 6.11
C LEU A 82 -3.97 6.95 7.02
N LEU A 83 -4.85 6.08 6.49
CA LEU A 83 -5.30 4.89 7.20
C LEU A 83 -4.60 3.68 6.60
N HIS A 84 -3.86 2.96 7.43
CA HIS A 84 -3.18 1.73 7.06
C HIS A 84 -3.97 0.56 7.62
N LEU A 85 -4.51 -0.28 6.73
CA LEU A 85 -5.36 -1.40 7.10
C LEU A 85 -4.68 -2.72 6.72
N ASP A 86 -4.84 -3.72 7.59
CA ASP A 86 -4.45 -5.10 7.30
C ASP A 86 -5.67 -5.98 7.55
N LEU A 87 -6.23 -6.51 6.47
CA LEU A 87 -7.48 -7.27 6.53
C LEU A 87 -7.26 -8.78 6.56
N TYR A 88 -6.03 -9.22 6.80
CA TYR A 88 -5.69 -10.65 6.78
C TYR A 88 -6.62 -11.50 7.67
N ARG A 89 -6.99 -10.99 8.84
CA ARG A 89 -7.82 -11.71 9.80
C ARG A 89 -9.31 -11.44 9.66
N LEU A 90 -9.69 -10.62 8.69
CA LEU A 90 -11.10 -10.30 8.47
C LEU A 90 -11.83 -11.51 7.91
N GLU A 91 -12.91 -11.92 8.54
CA GLU A 91 -13.70 -13.07 8.11
C GLU A 91 -14.87 -12.68 7.23
N ASP A 92 -15.50 -11.54 7.53
CA ASP A 92 -16.69 -11.08 6.83
C ASP A 92 -16.44 -9.65 6.31
N PRO A 93 -16.57 -9.41 4.98
CA PRO A 93 -16.39 -8.05 4.44
C PRO A 93 -17.28 -7.00 5.10
N GLU A 94 -18.46 -7.39 5.59
CA GLU A 94 -19.38 -6.45 6.25
C GLU A 94 -18.79 -5.82 7.50
N GLU A 95 -17.80 -6.46 8.12
CA GLU A 95 -17.13 -5.90 9.30
C GLU A 95 -16.42 -4.59 8.96
N THR A 96 -16.05 -4.38 7.69
CA THR A 96 -15.38 -3.13 7.27
C THR A 96 -16.31 -1.93 7.28
N ARG A 97 -17.63 -2.14 7.26
CA ARG A 97 -18.58 -1.03 7.31
C ARG A 97 -18.45 -0.24 8.60
N GLU A 98 -18.11 -0.88 9.69
CA GLU A 98 -17.92 -0.23 10.98
C GLU A 98 -16.68 0.66 10.99
N LEU A 99 -15.75 0.45 10.06
CA LEU A 99 -14.53 1.25 9.96
C LEU A 99 -14.76 2.59 9.27
N GLY A 100 -15.90 2.76 8.58
CA GLY A 100 -16.22 4.04 7.93
C GLY A 100 -15.25 4.41 6.82
N LEU A 101 -14.84 3.46 6.00
CA LEU A 101 -13.81 3.70 4.98
C LEU A 101 -14.23 4.72 3.94
N ASP A 102 -15.49 4.71 3.50
CA ASP A 102 -15.98 5.67 2.52
C ASP A 102 -15.90 7.10 3.05
N GLU A 103 -16.24 7.29 4.32
CA GLU A 103 -16.16 8.60 4.95
C GLU A 103 -14.70 9.02 5.14
N ALA A 104 -13.84 8.08 5.49
CA ALA A 104 -12.42 8.35 5.69
C ALA A 104 -11.76 8.88 4.42
N LEU A 105 -12.21 8.44 3.24
CA LEU A 105 -11.67 8.89 1.97
C LEU A 105 -11.92 10.37 1.70
N ASN A 106 -12.93 10.97 2.31
CA ASN A 106 -13.20 12.39 2.10
C ASN A 106 -12.01 13.26 2.56
N ASP A 107 -11.31 12.82 3.61
CA ASP A 107 -10.20 13.56 4.20
C ASP A 107 -8.89 12.79 4.17
N GLY A 108 -8.88 11.59 3.58
CA GLY A 108 -7.74 10.71 3.76
C GLY A 108 -7.42 9.83 2.57
N VAL A 109 -6.40 9.01 2.81
CA VAL A 109 -5.89 8.00 1.88
C VAL A 109 -5.96 6.65 2.60
N LEU A 110 -6.39 5.62 1.87
CA LEU A 110 -6.42 4.26 2.41
C LEU A 110 -5.28 3.45 1.80
N LEU A 111 -4.47 2.85 2.67
CA LEU A 111 -3.46 1.87 2.30
C LEU A 111 -3.91 0.53 2.85
N ILE A 112 -4.32 -0.40 1.97
CA ILE A 112 -5.01 -1.62 2.38
C ILE A 112 -4.20 -2.84 1.98
N GLU A 113 -3.80 -3.64 2.98
CA GLU A 113 -3.19 -4.95 2.78
C GLU A 113 -4.28 -6.01 2.82
N TRP A 114 -4.13 -7.06 2.02
CA TRP A 114 -5.12 -8.13 1.86
C TRP A 114 -6.47 -7.59 1.39
N PRO A 115 -6.47 -6.78 0.30
CA PRO A 115 -7.70 -6.13 -0.16
C PRO A 115 -8.77 -7.11 -0.67
N ASP A 116 -8.40 -8.34 -1.00
CA ASP A 116 -9.35 -9.37 -1.41
C ASP A 116 -10.37 -9.69 -0.32
N ARG A 117 -10.03 -9.40 0.94
CA ARG A 117 -10.96 -9.58 2.06
C ARG A 117 -12.15 -8.61 2.02
N LEU A 118 -12.03 -7.52 1.24
CA LEU A 118 -13.14 -6.58 1.08
C LEU A 118 -14.30 -7.18 0.28
N GLY A 119 -14.03 -8.18 -0.57
CA GLY A 119 -15.06 -8.78 -1.41
C GLY A 119 -15.79 -7.74 -2.24
N HIS A 120 -17.11 -7.72 -2.13
CA HIS A 120 -17.96 -6.79 -2.88
C HIS A 120 -17.87 -5.34 -2.38
N LEU A 121 -17.22 -5.10 -1.26
CA LEU A 121 -17.04 -3.75 -0.71
C LEU A 121 -15.73 -3.10 -1.16
N GLY A 122 -15.04 -3.69 -2.14
CA GLY A 122 -13.80 -3.14 -2.67
C GLY A 122 -14.00 -1.83 -3.42
N PHE A 123 -12.89 -1.15 -3.69
CA PHE A 123 -12.87 0.14 -4.38
C PHE A 123 -12.44 -0.06 -5.83
N ASP A 124 -13.24 0.42 -6.78
CA ASP A 124 -12.90 0.30 -8.20
C ASP A 124 -11.76 1.23 -8.59
N ALA A 125 -11.78 2.48 -8.11
CA ALA A 125 -10.72 3.44 -8.38
C ALA A 125 -9.63 3.26 -7.34
N ARG A 126 -8.48 2.70 -7.75
CA ARG A 126 -7.40 2.40 -6.82
C ARG A 126 -6.07 2.21 -7.54
N LEU A 127 -4.98 2.31 -6.80
CA LEU A 127 -3.67 1.89 -7.27
C LEU A 127 -3.39 0.50 -6.71
N ASP A 128 -3.22 -0.49 -7.59
CA ASP A 128 -2.80 -1.82 -7.17
C ASP A 128 -1.28 -1.88 -7.13
N ILE A 129 -0.74 -2.30 -6.00
CA ILE A 129 0.69 -2.61 -5.86
C ILE A 129 0.80 -4.08 -5.52
N VAL A 130 1.39 -4.86 -6.42
CA VAL A 130 1.59 -6.29 -6.23
C VAL A 130 3.08 -6.56 -6.06
N LEU A 131 3.45 -7.14 -4.92
CA LEU A 131 4.83 -7.54 -4.65
C LEU A 131 4.97 -9.03 -4.92
N GLU A 132 5.91 -9.38 -5.78
CA GLU A 132 6.18 -10.74 -6.19
C GLU A 132 7.64 -11.07 -5.96
N GLN A 133 7.95 -12.34 -5.77
CA GLN A 133 9.34 -12.77 -5.77
C GLN A 133 9.91 -12.63 -7.18
N ALA A 134 11.09 -12.03 -7.28
CA ALA A 134 11.77 -11.93 -8.55
C ALA A 134 12.18 -13.33 -9.01
N ASP A 135 11.97 -13.61 -10.30
CA ASP A 135 12.38 -14.88 -10.89
C ASP A 135 13.88 -14.82 -11.21
N ASN A 136 14.68 -14.58 -10.17
CA ASN A 136 16.12 -14.47 -10.28
C ASN A 136 16.78 -15.57 -9.47
N THR A 137 17.03 -16.68 -10.14
CA THR A 137 17.64 -17.85 -9.53
C THR A 137 19.13 -17.64 -9.22
N ASN A 138 19.71 -16.52 -9.66
CA ASN A 138 21.13 -16.23 -9.49
C ASN A 138 21.43 -15.40 -8.25
N SER A 139 20.41 -14.97 -7.51
CA SER A 139 20.64 -14.26 -6.26
C SER A 139 20.96 -15.26 -5.15
N PRO A 140 22.16 -15.19 -4.56
CA PRO A 140 22.52 -16.14 -3.49
C PRO A 140 21.65 -16.00 -2.25
N GLU A 141 21.00 -14.86 -2.09
CA GLU A 141 20.16 -14.58 -0.93
C GLU A 141 18.67 -14.72 -1.21
N GLY A 142 18.29 -14.96 -2.45
CA GLY A 142 16.89 -15.10 -2.85
C GLY A 142 16.02 -13.89 -2.50
N GLY A 143 16.66 -12.71 -2.33
CA GLY A 143 16.02 -11.55 -1.74
C GLY A 143 15.36 -10.58 -2.70
N GLY A 144 15.49 -10.79 -3.99
CA GLY A 144 14.91 -9.86 -4.98
C GLY A 144 13.40 -9.97 -5.05
N ARG A 145 12.75 -8.83 -5.27
CA ARG A 145 11.31 -8.73 -5.48
C ARG A 145 11.03 -7.89 -6.71
N ILE A 146 9.81 -8.01 -7.22
CA ILE A 146 9.30 -7.16 -8.29
C ILE A 146 8.02 -6.52 -7.78
N ALA A 147 7.88 -5.21 -7.98
CA ALA A 147 6.66 -4.50 -7.69
C ALA A 147 5.96 -4.16 -9.02
N ARG A 148 4.67 -4.48 -9.09
CA ARG A 148 3.82 -4.09 -10.21
C ARG A 148 2.82 -3.06 -9.69
N LEU A 149 2.88 -1.86 -10.25
CA LEU A 149 1.99 -0.76 -9.91
C LEU A 149 1.02 -0.58 -11.08
N THR A 150 -0.27 -0.71 -10.82
CA THR A 150 -1.28 -0.62 -11.87
C THR A 150 -2.44 0.26 -11.40
N PRO A 151 -2.67 1.42 -12.04
CA PRO A 151 -3.86 2.20 -11.76
C PRO A 151 -5.10 1.47 -12.29
N GLN A 152 -6.13 1.39 -11.48
CA GLN A 152 -7.37 0.70 -11.82
C GLN A 152 -8.54 1.68 -11.76
N GLY A 153 -9.56 1.41 -12.60
CA GLY A 153 -10.74 2.23 -12.63
C GLY A 153 -10.39 3.67 -13.00
N LYS A 154 -10.93 4.61 -12.24
CA LYS A 154 -10.72 6.05 -12.51
C LYS A 154 -9.56 6.64 -11.70
N PHE A 155 -8.70 5.81 -11.16
CA PHE A 155 -7.53 6.31 -10.45
C PHE A 155 -6.64 7.12 -11.39
N ARG A 156 -6.43 8.40 -11.05
CA ARG A 156 -5.66 9.33 -11.89
C ARG A 156 -6.25 9.54 -13.29
N ASP A 157 -7.53 9.29 -13.46
CA ASP A 157 -8.25 9.63 -14.68
C ASP A 157 -8.67 11.08 -14.57
N THR A 158 -8.14 11.92 -15.46
CA THR A 158 -8.43 13.35 -15.47
C THR A 158 -9.22 13.75 -16.70
#